data_d4dac5b4c0812eea0cfd8df3a496bc1b
#
_entry.id   d4dac5b4c0812eea0cfd8df3a496bc1b
#
_cell.length_a   1.000
_cell.length_b   1.000
_cell.length_c   1.000
_cell.angle_alpha   90.00
_cell.angle_beta   90.00
_cell.angle_gamma   90.00
#
_symmetry.space_group_name_H-M   'P 1'
#
loop_
_entity.id
_entity.type
_entity.pdbx_description
1 polymer ?
#
loop_
_entity_poly.entity_id
_entity_poly.type
_entity_poly.pdbx_seq_one_letter_code
_entity_poly.pdbx_strand_id
1 'polypeptide(L)'
;LDTGHLMNTNISLSNELEAVSFICQTVENLGMYKNYIHGMHLSCSLSGSYQKHSCKAVPECCSMTEIMHHVTSIDQHLIFKESGLKSLIECIEPSYLVHELFYDNLAELSVLVQTQQKLLLK
;
A
#
# COMPACT_ATOMS: atom_id res chain seq x y z
N LEU A 1 7.27 7.67 -4.23
CA LEU A 1 6.08 6.88 -4.55
C LEU A 1 5.57 6.20 -3.29
N ASP A 2 4.27 6.28 -3.06
CA ASP A 2 3.58 5.57 -2.00
C ASP A 2 2.69 4.49 -2.62
N THR A 3 2.95 3.23 -2.26
CA THR A 3 2.26 2.10 -2.88
C THR A 3 0.84 1.93 -2.34
N GLY A 4 0.62 2.11 -1.04
CA GLY A 4 -0.70 1.99 -0.42
C GLY A 4 -1.66 3.07 -0.91
N HIS A 5 -1.21 4.32 -0.94
CA HIS A 5 -2.01 5.42 -1.46
C HIS A 5 -2.33 5.25 -2.95
N LEU A 6 -1.36 4.79 -3.76
CA LEU A 6 -1.63 4.50 -5.17
C LEU A 6 -2.65 3.38 -5.34
N MET A 7 -2.56 2.29 -4.55
CA MET A 7 -3.54 1.20 -4.57
C MET A 7 -4.95 1.69 -4.25
N ASN A 8 -5.09 2.63 -3.31
CA ASN A 8 -6.38 3.21 -2.92
C ASN A 8 -7.09 3.99 -4.04
N THR A 9 -6.38 4.36 -5.10
CA THR A 9 -6.98 5.01 -6.28
C THR A 9 -7.69 4.04 -7.21
N ASN A 10 -7.45 2.73 -7.07
CA ASN A 10 -8.07 1.69 -7.89
C ASN A 10 -8.92 0.73 -7.05
N ILE A 11 -10.19 1.06 -6.90
CA ILE A 11 -11.14 0.29 -6.11
C ILE A 11 -11.45 -1.12 -6.69
N SER A 12 -10.93 -1.46 -7.86
CA SER A 12 -11.15 -2.77 -8.49
C SER A 12 -10.11 -3.81 -8.10
N LEU A 13 -9.03 -3.41 -7.43
CA LEU A 13 -8.00 -4.34 -6.96
C LEU A 13 -8.58 -5.32 -5.94
N SER A 14 -8.36 -6.61 -6.19
CA SER A 14 -8.88 -7.70 -5.36
C SER A 14 -7.79 -8.54 -4.67
N ASN A 15 -6.56 -8.47 -5.15
CA ASN A 15 -5.40 -9.20 -4.62
C ASN A 15 -4.08 -8.45 -4.87
N GLU A 16 -3.02 -8.93 -4.23
CA GLU A 16 -1.70 -8.28 -4.27
C GLU A 16 -1.05 -8.37 -5.67
N LEU A 17 -1.27 -9.42 -6.43
CA LEU A 17 -0.72 -9.55 -7.79
C LEU A 17 -1.32 -8.51 -8.75
N GLU A 18 -2.63 -8.29 -8.65
CA GLU A 18 -3.29 -7.20 -9.40
C GLU A 18 -2.75 -5.84 -8.97
N ALA A 19 -2.52 -5.65 -7.67
CA ALA A 19 -1.96 -4.41 -7.13
C ALA A 19 -0.55 -4.14 -7.65
N VAL A 20 0.35 -5.12 -7.61
CA VAL A 20 1.70 -5.01 -8.14
C VAL A 20 1.66 -4.68 -9.64
N SER A 21 0.85 -5.39 -10.42
CA SER A 21 0.68 -5.12 -11.85
C SER A 21 0.19 -3.70 -12.11
N PHE A 22 -0.81 -3.24 -11.35
CA PHE A 22 -1.36 -1.88 -11.46
C PHE A 22 -0.31 -0.81 -11.13
N ILE A 23 0.48 -1.00 -10.05
CA ILE A 23 1.53 -0.05 -9.66
C ILE A 23 2.60 0.01 -10.75
N CYS A 24 3.10 -1.14 -11.21
CA CYS A 24 4.11 -1.21 -12.27
C CYS A 24 3.63 -0.54 -13.56
N GLN A 25 2.41 -0.84 -14.00
CA GLN A 25 1.83 -0.22 -15.18
C GLN A 25 1.70 1.31 -15.04
N THR A 26 1.31 1.78 -13.86
CA THR A 26 1.19 3.21 -13.57
C THR A 26 2.55 3.89 -13.65
N VAL A 27 3.59 3.29 -13.07
CA VAL A 27 4.96 3.80 -13.09
C VAL A 27 5.53 3.79 -14.52
N GLU A 28 5.30 2.73 -15.28
CA GLU A 28 5.74 2.65 -16.68
C GLU A 28 5.07 3.73 -17.56
N ASN A 29 3.79 4.02 -17.32
CA ASN A 29 3.06 5.06 -18.04
C ASN A 29 3.59 6.47 -17.78
N LEU A 30 4.40 6.69 -16.75
CA LEU A 30 5.13 7.95 -16.53
C LEU A 30 6.25 8.17 -17.58
N GLY A 31 6.65 7.13 -18.31
CA GLY A 31 7.73 7.20 -19.28
C GLY A 31 9.03 7.68 -18.63
N MET A 32 9.64 8.70 -19.20
CA MET A 32 10.90 9.26 -18.65
C MET A 32 10.78 9.82 -17.23
N TYR A 33 9.59 10.20 -16.80
CA TYR A 33 9.37 10.76 -15.46
C TYR A 33 9.54 9.74 -14.33
N LYS A 34 9.47 8.43 -14.62
CA LYS A 34 9.75 7.39 -13.62
C LYS A 34 11.15 7.54 -12.99
N ASN A 35 12.11 8.09 -13.71
CA ASN A 35 13.47 8.31 -13.22
C ASN A 35 13.57 9.32 -12.06
N TYR A 36 12.49 10.06 -11.77
CA TYR A 36 12.39 10.94 -10.62
C TYR A 36 11.82 10.25 -9.36
N ILE A 37 11.45 8.97 -9.45
CA ILE A 37 11.02 8.18 -8.30
C ILE A 37 12.27 7.66 -7.58
N HIS A 38 12.77 8.42 -6.61
CA HIS A 38 13.96 8.05 -5.85
C HIS A 38 13.62 7.20 -4.60
N GLY A 39 12.46 7.37 -4.04
CA GLY A 39 12.05 6.67 -2.82
C GLY A 39 10.68 6.03 -2.95
N MET A 40 10.48 4.97 -2.15
CA MET A 40 9.22 4.27 -2.09
C MET A 40 8.78 4.05 -0.64
N HIS A 41 7.56 4.46 -0.31
CA HIS A 41 6.83 4.02 0.87
C HIS A 41 6.10 2.73 0.50
N LEU A 42 6.40 1.67 1.22
CA LEU A 42 5.92 0.33 0.95
C LEU A 42 4.89 -0.08 1.98
N SER A 43 3.66 -0.10 1.57
CA SER A 43 2.52 -0.65 2.30
C SER A 43 1.50 -1.24 1.32
N CYS A 44 0.71 -2.19 1.78
CA CYS A 44 -0.38 -2.81 1.03
C CYS A 44 -1.72 -2.27 1.53
N SER A 45 -2.59 -1.88 0.60
CA SER A 45 -3.94 -1.39 0.91
C SER A 45 -4.94 -1.89 -0.12
N LEU A 46 -5.63 -3.00 0.18
CA LEU A 46 -6.66 -3.60 -0.66
C LEU A 46 -8.05 -3.20 -0.16
N SER A 47 -8.34 -1.91 -0.17
CA SER A 47 -9.55 -1.32 0.42
C SER A 47 -10.75 -1.23 -0.53
N GLY A 48 -10.64 -1.74 -1.75
CA GLY A 48 -11.66 -1.58 -2.80
C GLY A 48 -13.05 -2.07 -2.39
N SER A 49 -13.14 -3.19 -1.65
CA SER A 49 -14.42 -3.69 -1.14
C SER A 49 -15.05 -2.72 -0.14
N TYR A 50 -14.25 -2.19 0.80
CA TYR A 50 -14.72 -1.20 1.76
C TYR A 50 -15.19 0.08 1.05
N GLN A 51 -14.41 0.58 0.11
CA GLN A 51 -14.74 1.81 -0.64
C GLN A 51 -16.03 1.66 -1.43
N LYS A 52 -16.29 0.50 -2.05
CA LYS A 52 -17.51 0.24 -2.83
C LYS A 52 -18.76 0.13 -1.96
N HIS A 53 -18.67 -0.50 -0.80
CA HIS A 53 -19.85 -0.94 -0.05
C HIS A 53 -20.08 -0.21 1.27
N SER A 54 -19.02 0.35 1.87
CA SER A 54 -19.06 0.91 3.22
C SER A 54 -18.68 2.39 3.28
N CYS A 55 -18.10 2.93 2.21
CA CYS A 55 -17.73 4.35 2.13
C CYS A 55 -18.98 5.18 1.88
N LYS A 56 -19.60 5.64 2.96
CA LYS A 56 -20.76 6.54 2.93
C LYS A 56 -20.32 7.97 3.24
N ALA A 57 -21.17 8.93 2.91
CA ALA A 57 -20.97 10.31 3.35
C ALA A 57 -20.78 10.34 4.88
N VAL A 58 -19.76 11.05 5.34
CA VAL A 58 -19.46 11.17 6.77
C VAL A 58 -20.65 11.86 7.45
N PRO A 59 -21.25 11.27 8.51
CA PRO A 59 -22.34 11.93 9.25
C PRO A 59 -21.86 13.25 9.84
N GLU A 60 -22.75 14.24 9.96
CA GLU A 60 -22.43 15.55 10.56
C GLU A 60 -21.93 15.45 12.00
N CYS A 61 -22.23 14.36 12.70
CA CYS A 61 -21.86 14.10 14.10
C CYS A 61 -21.15 12.76 14.25
N CYS A 62 -19.99 12.56 13.60
CA CYS A 62 -19.18 11.36 13.83
C CYS A 62 -18.14 11.58 14.93
N SER A 63 -17.91 10.53 15.72
CA SER A 63 -16.84 10.51 16.72
C SER A 63 -15.46 10.38 16.04
N MET A 64 -14.39 10.77 16.75
CA MET A 64 -13.02 10.59 16.29
C MET A 64 -12.72 9.10 15.99
N THR A 65 -13.27 8.18 16.80
CA THR A 65 -13.10 6.74 16.59
C THR A 65 -13.71 6.28 15.26
N GLU A 66 -14.89 6.78 14.91
CA GLU A 66 -15.54 6.46 13.62
C GLU A 66 -14.75 7.04 12.45
N ILE A 67 -14.23 8.26 12.58
CA ILE A 67 -13.36 8.88 11.57
C ILE A 67 -12.10 8.05 11.39
N MET A 68 -11.41 7.69 12.46
CA MET A 68 -10.18 6.88 12.40
C MET A 68 -10.44 5.49 11.81
N HIS A 69 -11.53 4.84 12.19
CA HIS A 69 -11.92 3.57 11.59
C HIS A 69 -12.16 3.71 10.09
N HIS A 70 -12.83 4.75 9.64
CA HIS A 70 -13.03 5.01 8.22
C HIS A 70 -11.71 5.22 7.48
N VAL A 71 -10.84 6.07 8.00
CA VAL A 71 -9.53 6.36 7.40
C VAL A 71 -8.68 5.08 7.29
N THR A 72 -8.54 4.34 8.39
CA THR A 72 -7.72 3.11 8.42
C THR A 72 -8.33 1.93 7.65
N SER A 73 -9.62 1.97 7.37
CA SER A 73 -10.27 0.98 6.49
C SER A 73 -9.98 1.23 5.00
N ILE A 74 -9.66 2.47 4.63
CA ILE A 74 -9.22 2.83 3.28
C ILE A 74 -7.70 2.73 3.18
N ASP A 75 -6.99 3.41 4.06
CA ASP A 75 -5.53 3.47 4.08
C ASP A 75 -4.99 2.50 5.14
N GLN A 76 -4.83 1.24 4.70
CA GLN A 76 -4.68 0.10 5.63
C GLN A 76 -3.27 -0.08 6.16
N HIS A 77 -2.24 0.40 5.47
CA HIS A 77 -0.82 0.27 5.86
C HIS A 77 -0.42 -1.15 6.30
N LEU A 78 -0.86 -2.17 5.55
CA LEU A 78 -0.55 -3.58 5.80
C LEU A 78 0.75 -4.00 5.11
N ILE A 79 1.29 -5.17 5.49
CA ILE A 79 2.38 -5.80 4.74
C ILE A 79 1.85 -6.47 3.48
N PHE A 80 2.69 -6.55 2.45
CA PHE A 80 2.51 -7.52 1.38
C PHE A 80 2.81 -8.92 1.91
N LYS A 81 2.07 -9.92 1.44
CA LYS A 81 2.18 -11.33 1.87
C LYS A 81 2.56 -12.26 0.71
N GLU A 82 2.35 -11.82 -0.52
CA GLU A 82 2.57 -12.63 -1.72
C GLU A 82 3.92 -12.32 -2.39
N SER A 83 4.35 -13.22 -3.26
CA SER A 83 5.67 -13.20 -3.90
C SER A 83 5.88 -12.13 -4.99
N GLY A 84 4.87 -11.32 -5.29
CA GLY A 84 4.97 -10.26 -6.31
C GLY A 84 5.81 -9.04 -5.92
N LEU A 85 6.22 -8.94 -4.66
CA LEU A 85 6.90 -7.75 -4.13
C LEU A 85 8.27 -7.52 -4.75
N LYS A 86 9.01 -8.57 -5.08
CA LYS A 86 10.29 -8.46 -5.78
C LYS A 86 10.13 -7.80 -7.16
N SER A 87 9.13 -8.21 -7.93
CA SER A 87 8.84 -7.61 -9.23
C SER A 87 8.50 -6.13 -9.12
N LEU A 88 7.85 -5.72 -8.04
CA LEU A 88 7.57 -4.31 -7.76
C LEU A 88 8.86 -3.51 -7.58
N ILE A 89 9.81 -4.03 -6.79
CA ILE A 89 11.11 -3.39 -6.59
C ILE A 89 11.91 -3.32 -7.89
N GLU A 90 11.94 -4.39 -8.66
CA GLU A 90 12.63 -4.45 -9.95
C GLU A 90 12.01 -3.49 -10.99
N CYS A 91 10.71 -3.28 -10.93
CA CYS A 91 10.01 -2.33 -11.80
C CYS A 91 10.34 -0.86 -11.46
N ILE A 92 10.40 -0.52 -10.16
CA ILE A 92 10.54 0.85 -9.69
C ILE A 92 11.99 1.25 -9.48
N GLU A 93 12.87 0.31 -9.07
CA GLU A 93 14.28 0.52 -8.74
C GLU A 93 14.52 1.69 -7.77
N PRO A 94 13.82 1.75 -6.62
CA PRO A 94 13.94 2.87 -5.70
C PRO A 94 15.33 2.90 -5.05
N SER A 95 15.90 4.09 -4.85
CA SER A 95 17.18 4.28 -4.13
C SER A 95 17.04 4.00 -2.63
N TYR A 96 15.85 4.13 -2.07
CA TYR A 96 15.52 3.79 -0.69
C TYR A 96 14.06 3.36 -0.55
N LEU A 97 13.80 2.57 0.50
CA LEU A 97 12.49 2.03 0.81
C LEU A 97 12.15 2.29 2.28
N VAL A 98 10.95 2.75 2.52
CA VAL A 98 10.37 2.95 3.84
C VAL A 98 9.23 1.96 4.02
N HIS A 99 9.29 1.12 5.04
CA HIS A 99 8.16 0.29 5.45
C HIS A 99 7.16 1.16 6.21
N GLU A 100 6.06 1.51 5.56
CA GLU A 100 5.01 2.36 6.14
C GLU A 100 3.86 1.49 6.63
N LEU A 101 3.92 1.08 7.89
CA LEU A 101 3.07 0.05 8.46
C LEU A 101 2.39 0.53 9.73
N PHE A 102 1.13 0.16 9.94
CA PHE A 102 0.49 0.28 11.25
C PHE A 102 0.96 -0.87 12.15
N TYR A 103 1.19 -0.56 13.42
CA TYR A 103 1.65 -1.50 14.44
C TYR A 103 1.25 -1.04 15.84
N ASP A 104 1.05 -1.98 16.74
CA ASP A 104 0.69 -1.69 18.14
C ASP A 104 1.93 -1.44 19.02
N ASN A 105 3.06 -2.06 18.67
CA ASN A 105 4.31 -1.94 19.43
C ASN A 105 5.55 -2.26 18.55
N LEU A 106 6.74 -1.88 19.02
CA LEU A 106 8.00 -2.05 18.28
C LEU A 106 8.36 -3.51 18.00
N ALA A 107 7.95 -4.44 18.85
CA ALA A 107 8.22 -5.87 18.61
C ALA A 107 7.41 -6.37 17.44
N GLU A 108 6.15 -5.98 17.33
CA GLU A 108 5.29 -6.27 16.19
C GLU A 108 5.85 -5.63 14.89
N LEU A 109 6.21 -4.34 14.94
CA LEU A 109 6.83 -3.66 13.80
C LEU A 109 8.04 -4.43 13.29
N SER A 110 8.92 -4.89 14.19
CA SER A 110 10.09 -5.69 13.83
C SER A 110 9.72 -6.96 13.08
N VAL A 111 8.68 -7.68 13.53
CA VAL A 111 8.18 -8.90 12.87
C VAL A 111 7.61 -8.58 11.48
N LEU A 112 6.79 -7.53 11.38
CA LEU A 112 6.18 -7.12 10.11
C LEU A 112 7.24 -6.73 9.08
N VAL A 113 8.22 -5.92 9.47
CA VAL A 113 9.33 -5.49 8.60
C VAL A 113 10.16 -6.68 8.15
N GLN A 114 10.55 -7.58 9.06
CA GLN A 114 11.30 -8.80 8.72
C GLN A 114 10.52 -9.71 7.77
N THR A 115 9.21 -9.82 7.95
CA THR A 115 8.35 -10.62 7.07
C THR A 115 8.34 -10.05 5.65
N GLN A 116 8.16 -8.76 5.52
CA GLN A 116 8.15 -8.07 4.22
C GLN A 116 9.53 -8.10 3.56
N GLN A 117 10.63 -7.94 4.33
CA GLN A 117 12.00 -8.06 3.82
C GLN A 117 12.31 -9.45 3.25
N LYS A 118 11.81 -10.52 3.87
CA LYS A 118 11.99 -11.89 3.33
C LYS A 118 11.33 -12.07 1.97
N LEU A 119 10.26 -11.36 1.67
CA LEU A 119 9.61 -11.40 0.37
C LEU A 119 10.39 -10.60 -0.69
N LEU A 120 11.11 -9.57 -0.30
CA LEU A 120 11.99 -8.80 -1.20
C LEU A 120 13.22 -9.60 -1.66
N LEU A 121 13.64 -10.59 -0.87
CA LEU A 121 14.83 -11.42 -1.15
C LEU A 121 14.53 -12.70 -1.92
N LYS A 122 13.25 -13.05 -2.09
CA LYS A 122 12.81 -14.23 -2.85
C LYS A 122 12.58 -13.90 -4.32
#